data_d9efc7901791026695327f87e3b9ecca
#
_entry.id   d9efc7901791026695327f87e3b9ecca
#
_cell.length_a   1.000
_cell.length_b   1.000
_cell.length_c   1.000
_cell.angle_alpha   90.00
_cell.angle_beta   90.00
_cell.angle_gamma   90.00
#
_symmetry.space_group_name_H-M   'P 1'
#
loop_
_entity.id
_entity.type
_entity.pdbx_description
1 polymer ?
#
loop_
_entity_poly.entity_id
_entity_poly.type
_entity_poly.pdbx_seq_one_letter_code
_entity_poly.pdbx_strand_id
1 'polypeptide(L)'
;ILLSIRFIIQLCSIIRMRFMGKVEKLEGHRIISMPTEVSPFSFFQWIFIYKPGLQEDSLQEILTHERTHAEQGHSFDVIFSEIANIICWFNPFMWLLKSEIRLNLEYLADKKVADSLQQDTKVYQYHLLGLASQKNKTGLYNNFNVSHLKRRIIMMNKKRTRMTGYLKYALFAPLAAALLLVSNISCTSTTEEALEVCDQMPEYPGGMGECMKFLSKN
;
A
#
# COMPACT_ATOMS: atom_id res chain seq x y z
N ILE A 1 5.31 -3.81 17.36
CA ILE A 1 6.78 -3.75 17.53
C ILE A 1 7.48 -4.60 16.45
N LEU A 2 7.23 -5.92 16.33
CA LEU A 2 7.90 -6.79 15.36
C LEU A 2 7.73 -6.32 13.91
N LEU A 3 6.52 -5.92 13.51
CA LEU A 3 6.25 -5.40 12.16
C LEU A 3 6.98 -4.09 11.89
N SER A 4 7.07 -3.20 12.87
CA SER A 4 7.81 -1.94 12.76
C SER A 4 9.30 -2.18 12.59
N ILE A 5 9.88 -3.09 13.38
CA ILE A 5 11.30 -3.47 13.27
C ILE A 5 11.58 -4.06 11.88
N ARG A 6 10.74 -4.99 11.42
CA ARG A 6 10.86 -5.56 10.07
C ARG A 6 10.83 -4.48 8.98
N PHE A 7 9.92 -3.52 9.09
CA PHE A 7 9.80 -2.43 8.12
C PHE A 7 11.06 -1.55 8.11
N ILE A 8 11.60 -1.19 9.28
CA ILE A 8 12.86 -0.43 9.39
C ILE A 8 14.02 -1.18 8.77
N ILE A 9 14.16 -2.50 9.04
CA ILE A 9 15.20 -3.34 8.44
C ILE A 9 15.09 -3.33 6.91
N GLN A 10 13.87 -3.42 6.35
CA GLN A 10 13.65 -3.36 4.89
C GLN A 10 14.11 -2.02 4.31
N LEU A 11 13.75 -0.89 4.94
CA LEU A 11 14.18 0.44 4.50
C LEU A 11 15.71 0.60 4.58
N CYS A 12 16.33 0.18 5.68
CA CYS A 12 17.79 0.19 5.84
C CYS A 12 18.50 -0.67 4.77
N SER A 13 17.91 -1.82 4.43
CA SER A 13 18.41 -2.69 3.37
C SER A 13 18.42 -2.00 2.01
N ILE A 14 17.34 -1.29 1.65
CA ILE A 14 17.24 -0.54 0.40
C ILE A 14 18.30 0.57 0.37
N ILE A 15 18.45 1.31 1.46
CA ILE A 15 19.47 2.37 1.58
C ILE A 15 20.87 1.77 1.43
N ARG A 16 21.15 0.64 2.08
CA ARG A 16 22.43 -0.08 1.95
C ARG A 16 22.71 -0.48 0.49
N MET A 17 21.71 -1.06 -0.21
CA MET A 17 21.84 -1.42 -1.64
C MET A 17 22.16 -0.20 -2.50
N ARG A 18 21.62 0.98 -2.17
CA ARG A 18 21.92 2.23 -2.88
C ARG A 18 23.43 2.57 -2.83
N PHE A 19 24.10 2.30 -1.72
CA PHE A 19 25.54 2.55 -1.57
C PHE A 19 26.41 1.47 -2.19
N MET A 20 25.91 0.25 -2.38
CA MET A 20 26.66 -0.86 -2.98
C MET A 20 26.66 -0.83 -4.51
N GLY A 21 25.62 -0.28 -5.13
CA GLY A 21 25.47 -0.27 -6.58
C GLY A 21 26.13 0.93 -7.27
N LYS A 22 26.54 0.75 -8.53
CA LYS A 22 27.02 1.85 -9.39
C LYS A 22 25.84 2.64 -9.94
N VAL A 23 25.89 3.97 -9.78
CA VAL A 23 24.81 4.86 -10.23
C VAL A 23 25.09 5.32 -11.65
N GLU A 24 24.15 5.07 -12.52
CA GLU A 24 24.08 5.59 -13.88
C GLU A 24 22.85 6.49 -13.99
N LYS A 25 22.96 7.63 -14.65
CA LYS A 25 21.81 8.48 -14.96
C LYS A 25 21.35 8.19 -16.38
N LEU A 26 20.12 7.78 -16.55
CA LEU A 26 19.49 7.57 -17.85
C LEU A 26 18.13 8.26 -17.86
N GLU A 27 17.92 9.20 -18.78
CA GLU A 27 16.65 9.90 -19.02
C GLU A 27 15.98 10.46 -17.73
N GLY A 28 16.77 11.07 -16.86
CA GLY A 28 16.30 11.70 -15.61
C GLY A 28 16.13 10.76 -14.41
N HIS A 29 16.21 9.44 -14.62
CA HIS A 29 16.16 8.45 -13.54
C HIS A 29 17.56 7.97 -13.13
N ARG A 30 17.70 7.52 -11.89
CA ARG A 30 18.94 6.97 -11.33
C ARG A 30 18.87 5.46 -11.36
N ILE A 31 19.53 4.87 -12.35
CA ILE A 31 19.68 3.42 -12.44
C ILE A 31 20.85 3.00 -11.58
N ILE A 32 20.63 2.03 -10.69
CA ILE A 32 21.63 1.47 -9.80
C ILE A 32 21.93 0.06 -10.27
N SER A 33 23.08 -0.09 -10.94
CA SER A 33 23.57 -1.38 -11.38
C SER A 33 24.16 -2.15 -10.19
N MET A 34 23.52 -3.27 -9.87
CA MET A 34 23.91 -4.11 -8.74
C MET A 34 25.02 -5.09 -9.14
N PRO A 35 26.02 -5.36 -8.25
CA PRO A 35 27.07 -6.33 -8.49
C PRO A 35 26.60 -7.79 -8.31
N THR A 36 25.48 -7.99 -7.61
CA THR A 36 24.90 -9.31 -7.30
C THR A 36 23.56 -9.47 -7.99
N GLU A 37 23.17 -10.70 -8.27
CA GLU A 37 21.87 -11.02 -8.85
C GLU A 37 20.73 -10.59 -7.90
N VAL A 38 19.97 -9.58 -8.33
CA VAL A 38 18.77 -9.10 -7.64
C VAL A 38 17.65 -8.99 -8.65
N SER A 39 16.43 -9.25 -8.20
CA SER A 39 15.26 -8.91 -9.02
C SER A 39 15.21 -7.41 -9.24
N PRO A 40 14.89 -6.96 -10.44
CA PRO A 40 14.61 -5.55 -10.69
C PRO A 40 13.53 -5.05 -9.72
N PHE A 41 13.72 -3.83 -9.21
CA PHE A 41 12.72 -3.11 -8.44
C PHE A 41 13.05 -1.62 -8.41
N SER A 42 12.04 -0.79 -8.19
CA SER A 42 12.19 0.65 -8.02
C SER A 42 11.83 1.10 -6.60
N PHE A 43 12.50 2.14 -6.13
CA PHE A 43 12.19 2.81 -4.87
C PHE A 43 12.37 4.32 -5.03
N PHE A 44 11.29 5.07 -5.00
CA PHE A 44 11.24 6.47 -5.41
C PHE A 44 11.83 6.65 -6.82
N GLN A 45 12.91 7.44 -6.95
CA GLN A 45 13.59 7.71 -8.21
C GLN A 45 14.75 6.74 -8.51
N TRP A 46 14.95 5.73 -7.68
CA TRP A 46 16.03 4.75 -7.82
C TRP A 46 15.48 3.47 -8.45
N ILE A 47 16.11 3.02 -9.53
CA ILE A 47 15.81 1.76 -10.20
C ILE A 47 17.00 0.84 -9.99
N PHE A 48 16.79 -0.27 -9.30
CA PHE A 48 17.80 -1.27 -9.00
C PHE A 48 17.72 -2.41 -10.01
N ILE A 49 18.81 -2.71 -10.68
CA ILE A 49 18.87 -3.75 -11.70
C ILE A 49 20.20 -4.48 -11.71
N TYR A 50 20.15 -5.79 -11.98
CA TYR A 50 21.30 -6.61 -12.30
C TYR A 50 21.31 -6.86 -13.80
N LYS A 51 22.26 -6.24 -14.53
CA LYS A 51 22.30 -6.24 -16.01
C LYS A 51 22.88 -7.51 -16.64
N PRO A 52 23.86 -8.24 -16.03
CA PRO A 52 24.49 -9.38 -16.69
C PRO A 52 23.50 -10.45 -17.16
N GLY A 53 23.58 -10.84 -18.42
CA GLY A 53 22.72 -11.89 -18.99
C GLY A 53 21.33 -11.47 -19.48
N LEU A 54 20.96 -10.18 -19.37
CA LEU A 54 19.72 -9.66 -19.92
C LEU A 54 19.89 -9.30 -21.40
N GLN A 55 18.95 -9.72 -22.22
CA GLN A 55 18.82 -9.26 -23.60
C GLN A 55 18.34 -7.81 -23.65
N GLU A 56 18.72 -7.06 -24.67
CA GLU A 56 18.41 -5.62 -24.81
C GLU A 56 16.90 -5.36 -24.75
N ASP A 57 16.10 -6.15 -25.46
CA ASP A 57 14.63 -6.01 -25.49
C ASP A 57 14.02 -6.24 -24.09
N SER A 58 14.46 -7.29 -23.39
CA SER A 58 14.01 -7.57 -22.03
C SER A 58 14.45 -6.48 -21.03
N LEU A 59 15.64 -5.90 -21.23
CA LEU A 59 16.13 -4.79 -20.42
C LEU A 59 15.24 -3.55 -20.59
N GLN A 60 14.84 -3.22 -21.82
CA GLN A 60 13.97 -2.09 -22.13
C GLN A 60 12.58 -2.25 -21.50
N GLU A 61 12.01 -3.45 -21.56
CA GLU A 61 10.74 -3.76 -20.92
C GLU A 61 10.81 -3.60 -19.40
N ILE A 62 11.84 -4.15 -18.77
CA ILE A 62 12.08 -4.06 -17.32
C ILE A 62 12.27 -2.59 -16.92
N LEU A 63 13.09 -1.83 -17.65
CA LEU A 63 13.31 -0.42 -17.35
C LEU A 63 12.03 0.40 -17.49
N THR A 64 11.22 0.13 -18.52
CA THR A 64 9.92 0.82 -18.69
C THR A 64 8.97 0.51 -17.55
N HIS A 65 8.93 -0.74 -17.09
CA HIS A 65 8.13 -1.18 -15.95
C HIS A 65 8.55 -0.46 -14.66
N GLU A 66 9.84 -0.52 -14.32
CA GLU A 66 10.38 0.07 -13.09
C GLU A 66 10.32 1.61 -13.11
N ARG A 67 10.52 2.22 -14.29
CA ARG A 67 10.33 3.66 -14.49
C ARG A 67 8.90 4.08 -14.18
N THR A 68 7.92 3.29 -14.61
CA THR A 68 6.50 3.59 -14.33
C THR A 68 6.23 3.64 -12.83
N HIS A 69 6.78 2.70 -12.05
CA HIS A 69 6.69 2.74 -10.59
C HIS A 69 7.32 4.00 -10.01
N ALA A 70 8.49 4.41 -10.52
CA ALA A 70 9.18 5.61 -10.06
C ALA A 70 8.42 6.90 -10.42
N GLU A 71 7.94 7.03 -11.66
CA GLU A 71 7.21 8.21 -12.16
C GLU A 71 5.85 8.40 -11.48
N GLN A 72 5.12 7.32 -11.24
CA GLN A 72 3.80 7.36 -10.61
C GLN A 72 3.87 7.39 -9.06
N GLY A 73 5.07 7.36 -8.49
CA GLY A 73 5.26 7.48 -7.05
C GLY A 73 4.74 6.28 -6.24
N HIS A 74 4.68 5.10 -6.85
CA HIS A 74 4.16 3.87 -6.23
C HIS A 74 4.84 3.51 -4.89
N SER A 75 6.05 4.01 -4.66
CA SER A 75 6.74 3.85 -3.36
C SER A 75 5.98 4.47 -2.20
N PHE A 76 5.25 5.59 -2.43
CA PHE A 76 4.41 6.20 -1.40
C PHE A 76 3.24 5.27 -1.02
N ASP A 77 2.57 4.68 -2.02
CA ASP A 77 1.43 3.77 -1.79
C ASP A 77 1.88 2.53 -1.00
N VAL A 78 3.07 1.98 -1.36
CA VAL A 78 3.65 0.83 -0.65
C VAL A 78 3.98 1.20 0.79
N ILE A 79 4.68 2.32 1.05
CA ILE A 79 5.03 2.77 2.40
C ILE A 79 3.77 3.04 3.22
N PHE A 80 2.78 3.75 2.65
CA PHE A 80 1.52 4.05 3.32
C PHE A 80 0.78 2.76 3.69
N SER A 81 0.71 1.79 2.78
CA SER A 81 0.07 0.49 3.05
C SER A 81 0.79 -0.31 4.14
N GLU A 82 2.13 -0.22 4.22
CA GLU A 82 2.91 -0.85 5.30
C GLU A 82 2.63 -0.19 6.65
N ILE A 83 2.62 1.15 6.72
CA ILE A 83 2.32 1.90 7.95
C ILE A 83 0.90 1.60 8.41
N ALA A 84 -0.10 1.65 7.52
CA ALA A 84 -1.47 1.31 7.84
C ALA A 84 -1.61 -0.14 8.35
N ASN A 85 -0.88 -1.08 7.75
CA ASN A 85 -0.86 -2.47 8.21
C ASN A 85 -0.16 -2.65 9.58
N ILE A 86 0.83 -1.82 9.90
CA ILE A 86 1.48 -1.80 11.22
C ILE A 86 0.52 -1.28 12.29
N ILE A 87 -0.20 -0.19 12.01
CA ILE A 87 -1.18 0.40 12.94
C ILE A 87 -2.35 -0.55 13.16
N CYS A 88 -2.90 -1.10 12.08
CA CYS A 88 -4.05 -1.99 12.11
C CYS A 88 -3.65 -3.48 12.01
N TRP A 89 -2.54 -3.87 12.64
CA TRP A 89 -1.95 -5.22 12.53
C TRP A 89 -2.90 -6.36 12.89
N PHE A 90 -3.87 -6.10 13.76
CA PHE A 90 -4.88 -7.04 14.23
C PHE A 90 -6.03 -7.26 13.23
N ASN A 91 -6.16 -6.38 12.21
CA ASN A 91 -7.23 -6.45 11.23
C ASN A 91 -6.77 -7.24 9.98
N PRO A 92 -7.33 -8.45 9.72
CA PRO A 92 -6.95 -9.27 8.57
C PRO A 92 -7.25 -8.60 7.22
N PHE A 93 -8.27 -7.72 7.16
CA PHE A 93 -8.59 -7.00 5.94
C PHE A 93 -7.48 -6.01 5.52
N MET A 94 -6.68 -5.50 6.45
CA MET A 94 -5.54 -4.65 6.12
C MET A 94 -4.44 -5.43 5.40
N TRP A 95 -4.22 -6.68 5.75
CA TRP A 95 -3.29 -7.56 5.05
C TRP A 95 -3.73 -7.85 3.62
N LEU A 96 -5.03 -8.10 3.42
CA LEU A 96 -5.62 -8.28 2.10
C LEU A 96 -5.54 -7.01 1.27
N LEU A 97 -5.91 -5.86 1.84
CA LEU A 97 -5.85 -4.55 1.20
C LEU A 97 -4.44 -4.24 0.71
N LYS A 98 -3.42 -4.42 1.56
CA LYS A 98 -2.02 -4.25 1.20
C LYS A 98 -1.61 -5.12 0.00
N SER A 99 -2.06 -6.38 -0.03
CA SER A 99 -1.80 -7.29 -1.16
C SER A 99 -2.47 -6.81 -2.44
N GLU A 100 -3.72 -6.35 -2.37
CA GLU A 100 -4.45 -5.84 -3.53
C GLU A 100 -3.90 -4.49 -4.03
N ILE A 101 -3.45 -3.60 -3.13
CA ILE A 101 -2.76 -2.36 -3.52
C ILE A 101 -1.52 -2.71 -4.34
N ARG A 102 -0.63 -3.56 -3.83
CA ARG A 102 0.57 -3.97 -4.56
C ARG A 102 0.25 -4.55 -5.94
N LEU A 103 -0.73 -5.43 -6.01
CA LEU A 103 -1.15 -6.04 -7.27
C LEU A 103 -1.72 -5.02 -8.26
N ASN A 104 -2.44 -4.02 -7.77
CA ASN A 104 -2.96 -2.94 -8.61
C ASN A 104 -1.85 -2.06 -9.19
N LEU A 105 -0.79 -1.77 -8.40
CA LEU A 105 0.39 -1.05 -8.88
C LEU A 105 1.10 -1.83 -10.02
N GLU A 106 1.19 -3.17 -9.90
CA GLU A 106 1.71 -4.02 -10.97
C GLU A 106 0.86 -3.92 -12.25
N TYR A 107 -0.48 -3.90 -12.13
CA TYR A 107 -1.36 -3.72 -13.29
C TYR A 107 -1.15 -2.40 -14.02
N LEU A 108 -0.88 -1.32 -13.28
CA LEU A 108 -0.61 -0.01 -13.86
C LEU A 108 0.72 0.00 -14.61
N ALA A 109 1.76 -0.59 -14.02
CA ALA A 109 3.07 -0.70 -14.65
C ALA A 109 3.03 -1.60 -15.91
N ASP A 110 2.41 -2.78 -15.82
CA ASP A 110 2.24 -3.69 -16.96
C ASP A 110 1.48 -3.05 -18.13
N LYS A 111 0.41 -2.31 -17.80
CA LYS A 111 -0.34 -1.58 -18.81
C LYS A 111 0.52 -0.54 -19.52
N LYS A 112 1.36 0.19 -18.80
CA LYS A 112 2.25 1.19 -19.39
C LYS A 112 3.26 0.55 -20.32
N VAL A 113 3.83 -0.60 -19.96
CA VAL A 113 4.73 -1.38 -20.82
C VAL A 113 4.01 -1.80 -22.10
N ALA A 114 2.83 -2.41 -21.97
CA ALA A 114 2.03 -2.86 -23.12
C ALA A 114 1.66 -1.71 -24.07
N ASP A 115 1.33 -0.53 -23.50
CA ASP A 115 0.95 0.65 -24.29
C ASP A 115 2.17 1.33 -24.96
N SER A 116 3.37 1.31 -24.33
CA SER A 116 4.54 2.08 -24.77
C SER A 116 5.40 1.36 -25.82
N LEU A 117 5.54 0.05 -25.69
CA LEU A 117 6.47 -0.71 -26.54
C LEU A 117 5.88 -1.15 -27.89
N GLN A 118 4.58 -0.91 -28.14
CA GLN A 118 3.87 -1.35 -29.36
C GLN A 118 4.13 -2.83 -29.73
N GLN A 119 4.68 -3.59 -28.81
CA GLN A 119 4.98 -5.00 -28.96
C GLN A 119 3.73 -5.85 -28.75
N ASP A 120 3.74 -7.05 -29.30
CA ASP A 120 2.70 -8.03 -28.96
C ASP A 120 2.73 -8.29 -27.46
N THR A 121 1.65 -7.94 -26.77
CA THR A 121 1.47 -8.15 -25.31
C THR A 121 1.82 -9.57 -24.89
N LYS A 122 1.71 -10.55 -25.79
CA LYS A 122 2.10 -11.94 -25.53
C LYS A 122 3.60 -12.11 -25.34
N VAL A 123 4.43 -11.39 -26.10
CA VAL A 123 5.90 -11.45 -25.96
C VAL A 123 6.29 -10.98 -24.56
N TYR A 124 5.74 -9.86 -24.13
CA TYR A 124 5.95 -9.37 -22.76
C TYR A 124 5.49 -10.37 -21.69
N GLN A 125 4.34 -11.02 -21.88
CA GLN A 125 3.85 -12.06 -20.97
C GLN A 125 4.82 -13.25 -20.89
N TYR A 126 5.41 -13.68 -22.01
CA TYR A 126 6.43 -14.72 -22.02
C TYR A 126 7.72 -14.29 -21.31
N HIS A 127 8.17 -13.05 -21.46
CA HIS A 127 9.31 -12.53 -20.71
C HIS A 127 9.05 -12.51 -19.19
N LEU A 128 7.87 -12.08 -18.76
CA LEU A 128 7.47 -12.13 -17.35
C LEU A 128 7.45 -13.57 -16.79
N LEU A 129 6.96 -14.53 -17.57
CA LEU A 129 6.99 -15.96 -17.22
C LEU A 129 8.42 -16.48 -17.11
N GLY A 130 9.31 -16.08 -18.04
CA GLY A 130 10.74 -16.43 -18.03
C GLY A 130 11.44 -15.93 -16.78
N LEU A 131 11.24 -14.67 -16.41
CA LEU A 131 11.80 -14.06 -15.20
C LEU A 131 11.30 -14.76 -13.93
N ALA A 132 10.02 -15.12 -13.88
CA ALA A 132 9.46 -15.86 -12.76
C ALA A 132 10.01 -17.30 -12.66
N SER A 133 10.27 -17.96 -13.80
CA SER A 133 10.83 -19.32 -13.85
C SER A 133 12.28 -19.35 -13.36
N GLN A 134 13.09 -18.34 -13.68
CA GLN A 134 14.47 -18.24 -13.19
C GLN A 134 14.55 -18.11 -11.66
N LYS A 135 13.59 -17.41 -11.03
CA LYS A 135 13.46 -17.29 -9.57
C LYS A 135 13.15 -18.61 -8.86
N ASN A 136 12.57 -19.57 -9.56
CA ASN A 136 11.99 -20.79 -8.98
C ASN A 136 13.01 -21.87 -8.58
N LYS A 137 14.31 -21.61 -8.64
CA LYS A 137 15.33 -22.55 -8.19
C LYS A 137 15.38 -22.76 -6.66
N THR A 138 14.62 -22.00 -5.87
CA THR A 138 14.52 -22.15 -4.41
C THR A 138 13.06 -22.52 -3.99
N GLY A 139 12.81 -23.77 -3.92
CA GLY A 139 11.59 -24.55 -3.99
C GLY A 139 10.38 -24.30 -3.07
N LEU A 140 10.36 -23.45 -2.05
CA LEU A 140 9.25 -23.34 -1.08
C LEU A 140 8.39 -22.07 -1.18
N TYR A 141 8.85 -21.03 -1.88
CA TYR A 141 8.14 -19.74 -2.02
C TYR A 141 7.18 -19.65 -3.22
N ASN A 142 6.92 -20.77 -3.90
CA ASN A 142 6.38 -20.80 -5.26
C ASN A 142 4.90 -20.42 -5.41
N ASN A 143 4.04 -20.85 -4.49
CA ASN A 143 2.59 -20.81 -4.76
C ASN A 143 1.98 -19.40 -4.74
N PHE A 144 2.48 -18.50 -3.91
CA PHE A 144 1.97 -17.14 -3.83
C PHE A 144 2.41 -16.26 -5.02
N ASN A 145 3.65 -16.43 -5.48
CA ASN A 145 4.18 -15.66 -6.62
C ASN A 145 3.51 -16.04 -7.95
N VAL A 146 3.19 -17.31 -8.14
CA VAL A 146 2.45 -17.82 -9.32
C VAL A 146 1.04 -17.23 -9.36
N SER A 147 0.36 -17.11 -8.24
CA SER A 147 -0.98 -16.51 -8.18
C SER A 147 -0.98 -15.04 -8.60
N HIS A 148 -0.02 -14.23 -8.12
CA HIS A 148 0.10 -12.83 -8.51
C HIS A 148 0.42 -12.67 -9.99
N LEU A 149 1.37 -13.45 -10.52
CA LEU A 149 1.72 -13.44 -11.95
C LEU A 149 0.53 -13.83 -12.82
N LYS A 150 -0.20 -14.88 -12.46
CA LYS A 150 -1.43 -15.30 -13.16
C LYS A 150 -2.45 -14.16 -13.20
N ARG A 151 -2.67 -13.46 -12.10
CA ARG A 151 -3.60 -12.31 -12.03
C ARG A 151 -3.14 -11.15 -12.91
N ARG A 152 -1.83 -10.85 -13.00
CA ARG A 152 -1.25 -9.85 -13.91
C ARG A 152 -1.55 -10.21 -15.36
N ILE A 153 -1.25 -11.44 -15.79
CA ILE A 153 -1.50 -11.92 -17.15
C ILE A 153 -3.00 -11.84 -17.50
N ILE A 154 -3.88 -12.29 -16.61
CA ILE A 154 -5.33 -12.19 -16.81
C ILE A 154 -5.76 -10.73 -16.99
N MET A 155 -5.20 -9.82 -16.20
CA MET A 155 -5.57 -8.41 -16.26
C MET A 155 -5.10 -7.73 -17.55
N MET A 156 -3.89 -8.05 -18.05
CA MET A 156 -3.40 -7.57 -19.34
C MET A 156 -4.29 -8.00 -20.50
N ASN A 157 -4.86 -9.20 -20.44
CA ASN A 157 -5.77 -9.73 -21.47
C ASN A 157 -7.23 -9.24 -21.31
N LYS A 158 -7.54 -8.49 -20.24
CA LYS A 158 -8.90 -8.04 -19.98
C LYS A 158 -9.23 -6.80 -20.79
N LYS A 159 -10.36 -6.86 -21.50
CA LYS A 159 -10.89 -5.68 -22.23
C LYS A 159 -11.24 -4.54 -21.27
N ARG A 160 -11.04 -3.31 -21.72
CA ARG A 160 -11.32 -2.09 -20.95
C ARG A 160 -12.77 -2.10 -20.42
N THR A 161 -12.94 -1.86 -19.14
CA THR A 161 -14.26 -1.82 -18.50
C THR A 161 -15.09 -0.68 -19.08
N ARG A 162 -16.33 -0.96 -19.49
CA ARG A 162 -17.26 0.06 -19.97
C ARG A 162 -17.65 1.02 -18.85
N MET A 163 -18.14 2.22 -19.23
CA MET A 163 -18.60 3.25 -18.29
C MET A 163 -19.62 2.73 -17.26
N THR A 164 -20.44 1.74 -17.62
CA THR A 164 -21.36 1.05 -16.70
C THR A 164 -20.70 0.41 -15.47
N GLY A 165 -19.39 0.18 -15.53
CA GLY A 165 -18.63 -0.31 -14.36
C GLY A 165 -18.57 0.69 -13.20
N TYR A 166 -18.68 1.99 -13.48
CA TYR A 166 -18.69 3.04 -12.45
C TYR A 166 -19.99 3.07 -11.63
N LEU A 167 -21.09 2.50 -12.16
CA LEU A 167 -22.34 2.40 -11.44
C LEU A 167 -22.24 1.62 -10.11
N LYS A 168 -21.27 0.70 -10.02
CA LYS A 168 -20.94 -0.03 -8.78
C LYS A 168 -20.51 0.91 -7.67
N TYR A 169 -19.73 1.95 -8.01
CA TYR A 169 -19.24 2.92 -7.02
C TYR A 169 -20.32 3.91 -6.59
N ALA A 170 -21.29 4.20 -7.47
CA ALA A 170 -22.45 5.03 -7.12
C ALA A 170 -23.31 4.39 -6.01
N LEU A 171 -23.31 3.07 -5.89
CA LEU A 171 -23.98 2.34 -4.80
C LEU A 171 -23.24 2.44 -3.46
N PHE A 172 -21.90 2.56 -3.50
CA PHE A 172 -21.09 2.67 -2.27
C PHE A 172 -21.17 4.05 -1.63
N ALA A 173 -21.31 5.12 -2.42
CA ALA A 173 -21.34 6.49 -1.91
C ALA A 173 -22.50 6.73 -0.91
N PRO A 174 -23.78 6.37 -1.18
CA PRO A 174 -24.85 6.55 -0.22
C PRO A 174 -24.70 5.65 1.02
N LEU A 175 -24.13 4.44 0.88
CA LEU A 175 -23.88 3.57 2.02
C LEU A 175 -22.81 4.16 2.94
N ALA A 176 -21.74 4.69 2.40
CA ALA A 176 -20.69 5.36 3.18
C ALA A 176 -21.22 6.62 3.86
N ALA A 177 -22.04 7.43 3.17
CA ALA A 177 -22.68 8.60 3.73
C ALA A 177 -23.63 8.23 4.89
N ALA A 178 -24.43 7.17 4.73
CA ALA A 178 -25.32 6.69 5.78
C ALA A 178 -24.55 6.23 7.02
N LEU A 179 -23.44 5.49 6.85
CA LEU A 179 -22.57 5.06 7.97
C LEU A 179 -21.95 6.25 8.70
N LEU A 180 -21.49 7.28 7.98
CA LEU A 180 -20.95 8.50 8.58
C LEU A 180 -22.01 9.26 9.37
N LEU A 181 -23.24 9.37 8.85
CA LEU A 181 -24.36 10.01 9.56
C LEU A 181 -24.70 9.28 10.86
N VAL A 182 -24.82 7.95 10.81
CA VAL A 182 -25.11 7.13 12.01
C VAL A 182 -24.01 7.28 13.07
N SER A 183 -22.74 7.30 12.65
CA SER A 183 -21.59 7.48 13.58
C SER A 183 -21.63 8.85 14.28
N ASN A 184 -22.05 9.91 13.58
CA ASN A 184 -22.15 11.25 14.16
C ASN A 184 -23.32 11.38 15.13
N ILE A 185 -24.47 10.72 14.86
CA ILE A 185 -25.63 10.74 15.77
C ILE A 185 -25.28 10.08 17.12
N SER A 186 -24.51 8.98 17.10
CA SER A 186 -24.10 8.31 18.35
C SER A 186 -23.16 9.16 19.20
N CYS A 187 -22.34 10.05 18.62
CA CYS A 187 -21.47 10.96 19.37
C CYS A 187 -22.23 12.11 20.03
N THR A 188 -23.31 12.63 19.38
CA THR A 188 -24.09 13.74 19.94
C THR A 188 -24.95 13.32 21.12
N SER A 189 -25.52 12.11 21.11
CA SER A 189 -26.32 11.63 22.25
C SER A 189 -25.51 11.43 23.53
N THR A 190 -24.25 11.01 23.43
CA THR A 190 -23.37 10.81 24.58
C THR A 190 -22.90 12.12 25.23
N THR A 191 -22.79 13.21 24.44
CA THR A 191 -22.40 14.52 24.95
C THR A 191 -23.55 15.26 25.64
N GLU A 192 -24.81 15.09 25.18
CA GLU A 192 -25.97 15.68 25.85
C GLU A 192 -26.25 15.02 27.21
N GLU A 193 -26.20 13.69 27.32
CA GLU A 193 -26.33 13.01 28.60
C GLU A 193 -25.22 13.37 29.60
N ALA A 194 -23.99 13.57 29.16
CA ALA A 194 -22.86 13.98 29.99
C ALA A 194 -23.00 15.44 30.48
N LEU A 195 -23.63 16.32 29.70
CA LEU A 195 -23.89 17.72 30.09
C LEU A 195 -25.05 17.83 31.09
N GLU A 196 -26.11 17.03 30.95
CA GLU A 196 -27.23 17.02 31.88
C GLU A 196 -26.82 16.53 33.30
N VAL A 197 -25.88 15.57 33.39
CA VAL A 197 -25.36 15.07 34.69
C VAL A 197 -24.46 16.09 35.35
N CYS A 198 -23.82 17.02 34.60
CA CYS A 198 -22.95 18.06 35.20
C CYS A 198 -23.71 19.32 35.66
N ASP A 199 -24.97 19.53 35.26
CA ASP A 199 -25.75 20.72 35.65
C ASP A 199 -26.41 20.59 37.03
N GLN A 200 -26.37 19.42 37.69
CA GLN A 200 -26.79 19.25 39.07
C GLN A 200 -25.58 19.42 40.00
N MET A 201 -25.40 20.63 40.51
CA MET A 201 -24.45 20.82 41.59
C MET A 201 -24.82 19.88 42.75
N PRO A 202 -23.87 19.11 43.31
CA PRO A 202 -24.13 18.28 44.46
C PRO A 202 -24.50 19.16 45.64
N GLU A 203 -25.77 19.11 46.02
CA GLU A 203 -26.22 19.78 47.24
C GLU A 203 -25.85 18.95 48.49
N TYR A 204 -25.30 19.61 49.48
CA TYR A 204 -25.01 18.96 50.73
C TYR A 204 -26.32 18.48 51.40
N PRO A 205 -26.41 17.22 51.88
CA PRO A 205 -27.61 16.71 52.52
C PRO A 205 -28.00 17.60 53.73
N GLY A 206 -29.14 18.32 53.61
CA GLY A 206 -29.56 19.29 54.59
C GLY A 206 -29.30 20.76 54.26
N GLY A 207 -28.81 21.02 53.02
CA GLY A 207 -28.59 22.36 52.48
C GLY A 207 -27.35 23.08 53.07
N MET A 208 -27.11 24.29 52.53
CA MET A 208 -25.93 25.11 52.88
C MET A 208 -25.86 25.46 54.40
N GLY A 209 -27.00 25.48 55.09
CA GLY A 209 -27.07 25.75 56.54
C GLY A 209 -26.47 24.64 57.42
N GLU A 210 -26.64 23.38 57.05
CA GLU A 210 -26.03 22.26 57.74
C GLU A 210 -24.55 22.09 57.41
N CYS A 211 -24.17 22.42 56.20
CA CYS A 211 -22.76 22.48 55.76
C CYS A 211 -21.98 23.52 56.61
N MET A 212 -22.56 24.71 56.83
CA MET A 212 -21.96 25.75 57.69
C MET A 212 -21.89 25.32 59.18
N LYS A 213 -22.90 24.65 59.73
CA LYS A 213 -22.87 24.08 61.05
C LYS A 213 -21.80 23.01 61.24
N PHE A 214 -21.60 22.19 60.26
CA PHE A 214 -20.54 21.17 60.25
C PHE A 214 -19.15 21.81 60.28
N LEU A 215 -18.94 22.83 59.43
CA LEU A 215 -17.67 23.55 59.35
C LEU A 215 -17.37 24.40 60.60
N SER A 216 -18.40 24.86 61.36
CA SER A 216 -18.21 25.63 62.54
C SER A 216 -17.97 24.77 63.80
N LYS A 217 -18.15 23.47 63.75
CA LYS A 217 -18.08 22.54 64.89
C LYS A 217 -16.80 21.71 64.90
N ASN A 218 -16.01 21.77 63.79
CA ASN A 218 -14.69 21.20 63.62
C ASN A 218 -13.67 22.30 63.30
#